data_07fb9f603abda5d0856007db42de0962
#
_entry.id   07fb9f603abda5d0856007db42de0962
#
_cell.length_a   1.000
_cell.length_b   1.000
_cell.length_c   1.000
_cell.angle_alpha   90.00
_cell.angle_beta   90.00
_cell.angle_gamma   90.00
#
_symmetry.space_group_name_H-M   'P 1'
#
loop_
_entity.id
_entity.type
_entity.pdbx_description
1 polymer ?
#
loop_
_entity_poly.entity_id
_entity_poly.type
_entity_poly.pdbx_seq_one_letter_code
_entity_poly.pdbx_strand_id
1 'polypeptide(L)'
;SLNVHESLARAATQFGTFFNTGEGGLDPRLYKYGAHAIVQVASGRFGVHPKYLDAGAAIEIKLGQGATPGIGGQLPGEKVSADIARTRMIPVGTDALSPAPQHDIYSIEDLRQLIYALKEATDYAKPVSVKIAAVHNSAAIASGIVRAGADIIALDGVRGATGAAPKVIRDNVGIPIELAIASVDQRLREEGIRNKASIVAAGGIRSSSDVVKAIALGADAVYIATAALVAMGCTVCQKC
;
A
#
# COMPACT_ATOMS: atom_id res chain seq x y z
N SER A 1 -5.15 12.40 7.94
CA SER A 1 -5.14 13.20 9.18
C SER A 1 -4.74 12.34 10.36
N LEU A 2 -4.22 12.94 11.41
CA LEU A 2 -3.82 12.24 12.64
C LEU A 2 -4.99 11.43 13.23
N ASN A 3 -6.18 12.02 13.31
CA ASN A 3 -7.36 11.36 13.87
C ASN A 3 -7.73 10.06 13.14
N VAL A 4 -7.61 10.05 11.82
CA VAL A 4 -7.84 8.83 11.01
C VAL A 4 -6.79 7.77 11.31
N HIS A 5 -5.51 8.15 11.32
CA HIS A 5 -4.42 7.22 11.67
C HIS A 5 -4.58 6.65 13.08
N GLU A 6 -4.88 7.49 14.04
CA GLU A 6 -5.07 7.03 15.43
C GLU A 6 -6.27 6.09 15.56
N SER A 7 -7.40 6.42 14.91
CA SER A 7 -8.57 5.55 14.93
C SER A 7 -8.27 4.17 14.31
N LEU A 8 -7.58 4.13 13.18
CA LEU A 8 -7.18 2.88 12.54
C LEU A 8 -6.16 2.10 13.38
N ALA A 9 -5.17 2.79 13.97
CA ALA A 9 -4.16 2.16 14.82
C ALA A 9 -4.78 1.53 16.08
N ARG A 10 -5.73 2.23 16.73
CA ARG A 10 -6.48 1.70 17.87
C ARG A 10 -7.32 0.50 17.48
N ALA A 11 -8.05 0.59 16.37
CA ALA A 11 -8.86 -0.53 15.88
C ALA A 11 -7.98 -1.74 15.55
N ALA A 12 -6.86 -1.54 14.83
CA ALA A 12 -5.94 -2.62 14.50
C ALA A 12 -5.40 -3.32 15.76
N THR A 13 -5.02 -2.54 16.78
CA THR A 13 -4.55 -3.09 18.05
C THR A 13 -5.64 -3.86 18.79
N GLN A 14 -6.87 -3.32 18.83
CA GLN A 14 -7.99 -3.95 19.53
C GLN A 14 -8.39 -5.28 18.89
N PHE A 15 -8.35 -5.37 17.57
CA PHE A 15 -8.75 -6.58 16.83
C PHE A 15 -7.59 -7.49 16.45
N GLY A 16 -6.36 -7.19 16.89
CA GLY A 16 -5.20 -8.03 16.59
C GLY A 16 -4.84 -8.08 15.09
N THR A 17 -5.07 -6.99 14.36
CA THR A 17 -4.77 -6.87 12.93
C THR A 17 -3.79 -5.72 12.67
N PHE A 18 -3.67 -5.27 11.42
CA PHE A 18 -2.70 -4.24 11.02
C PHE A 18 -3.39 -3.03 10.40
N PHE A 19 -2.74 -1.87 10.52
CA PHE A 19 -3.05 -0.67 9.73
C PHE A 19 -1.84 -0.28 8.89
N ASN A 20 -2.08 0.33 7.74
CA ASN A 20 -1.02 0.82 6.86
C ASN A 20 -0.86 2.34 7.05
N THR A 21 0.39 2.81 7.12
CA THR A 21 0.67 4.24 7.31
C THR A 21 0.31 5.08 6.09
N GLY A 22 0.24 4.46 4.90
CA GLY A 22 0.21 5.20 3.65
C GLY A 22 1.55 5.91 3.38
N GLU A 23 1.61 6.73 2.35
CA GLU A 23 2.85 7.33 1.82
C GLU A 23 3.41 8.52 2.62
N GLY A 24 2.78 8.90 3.71
CA GLY A 24 3.11 10.14 4.45
C GLY A 24 3.96 9.94 5.71
N GLY A 25 4.52 8.77 5.94
CA GLY A 25 5.24 8.45 7.17
C GLY A 25 4.32 8.16 8.35
N LEU A 26 4.86 8.07 9.55
CA LEU A 26 4.13 7.80 10.78
C LEU A 26 4.37 8.91 11.79
N ASP A 27 3.29 9.49 12.33
CA ASP A 27 3.40 10.49 13.39
C ASP A 27 4.04 9.85 14.64
N PRO A 28 5.03 10.51 15.29
CA PRO A 28 5.72 9.96 16.47
C PRO A 28 4.77 9.52 17.60
N ARG A 29 3.61 10.18 17.74
CA ARG A 29 2.58 9.81 18.73
C ARG A 29 1.99 8.42 18.51
N LEU A 30 2.10 7.88 17.29
CA LEU A 30 1.55 6.58 16.89
C LEU A 30 2.58 5.45 16.91
N TYR A 31 3.86 5.72 17.20
CA TYR A 31 4.90 4.68 17.27
C TYR A 31 4.59 3.61 18.33
N LYS A 32 3.81 3.95 19.37
CA LYS A 32 3.31 2.99 20.36
C LYS A 32 2.44 1.87 19.76
N TYR A 33 1.91 2.06 18.55
CA TYR A 33 1.13 1.08 17.81
C TYR A 33 1.95 0.35 16.72
N GLY A 34 3.25 0.52 16.73
CA GLY A 34 4.15 0.00 15.68
C GLY A 34 4.02 -1.50 15.43
N ALA A 35 3.80 -2.31 16.47
CA ALA A 35 3.56 -3.74 16.36
C ALA A 35 2.34 -4.10 15.47
N HIS A 36 1.48 -3.15 15.18
CA HIS A 36 0.30 -3.28 14.32
C HIS A 36 0.39 -2.38 13.07
N ALA A 37 1.56 -1.79 12.78
CA ALA A 37 1.75 -0.88 11.65
C ALA A 37 2.45 -1.58 10.49
N ILE A 38 1.91 -1.44 9.29
CA ILE A 38 2.64 -1.68 8.04
C ILE A 38 3.15 -0.31 7.59
N VAL A 39 4.48 -0.13 7.58
CA VAL A 39 5.10 1.14 7.23
C VAL A 39 5.38 1.19 5.73
N GLN A 40 4.86 2.21 5.05
CA GLN A 40 4.92 2.28 3.60
C GLN A 40 6.11 3.12 3.10
N VAL A 41 6.79 2.59 2.08
CA VAL A 41 7.85 3.25 1.31
C VAL A 41 7.31 3.49 -0.10
N ALA A 42 6.80 4.70 -0.34
CA ALA A 42 6.27 5.11 -1.63
C ALA A 42 7.35 5.84 -2.46
N SER A 43 7.04 6.18 -3.70
CA SER A 43 7.99 6.84 -4.61
C SER A 43 8.48 8.20 -4.12
N GLY A 44 7.67 8.93 -3.36
CA GLY A 44 8.07 10.22 -2.74
C GLY A 44 8.96 10.07 -1.51
N ARG A 45 9.08 8.86 -0.94
CA ARG A 45 9.92 8.56 0.23
C ARG A 45 9.65 9.47 1.44
N PHE A 46 8.46 10.06 1.55
CA PHE A 46 8.10 10.98 2.63
C PHE A 46 8.13 10.30 3.99
N GLY A 47 8.89 10.89 4.92
CA GLY A 47 9.00 10.40 6.29
C GLY A 47 9.71 9.05 6.44
N VAL A 48 10.40 8.56 5.41
CA VAL A 48 11.14 7.30 5.47
C VAL A 48 12.52 7.53 6.09
N HIS A 49 12.77 6.87 7.22
CA HIS A 49 14.05 6.89 7.92
C HIS A 49 14.19 5.61 8.79
N PRO A 50 15.39 5.25 9.27
CA PRO A 50 15.61 3.97 9.98
C PRO A 50 14.64 3.70 11.13
N LYS A 51 14.44 4.67 12.02
CA LYS A 51 13.50 4.54 13.15
C LYS A 51 12.05 4.30 12.71
N TYR A 52 11.63 4.85 11.57
CA TYR A 52 10.32 4.61 10.99
C TYR A 52 10.18 3.17 10.48
N LEU A 53 11.20 2.69 9.76
CA LEU A 53 11.22 1.33 9.23
C LEU A 53 11.18 0.30 10.37
N ASP A 54 11.98 0.53 11.41
CA ASP A 54 12.08 -0.37 12.56
C ASP A 54 10.79 -0.37 13.42
N ALA A 55 10.05 0.74 13.46
CA ALA A 55 8.82 0.84 14.23
C ALA A 55 7.69 -0.07 13.72
N GLY A 56 7.66 -0.44 12.44
CA GLY A 56 6.60 -1.24 11.84
C GLY A 56 6.72 -2.74 12.09
N ALA A 57 5.60 -3.45 11.97
CA ALA A 57 5.56 -4.90 11.94
C ALA A 57 5.98 -5.46 10.56
N ALA A 58 5.73 -4.70 9.50
CA ALA A 58 6.11 -5.01 8.13
C ALA A 58 6.41 -3.73 7.35
N ILE A 59 7.14 -3.85 6.25
CA ILE A 59 7.44 -2.73 5.34
C ILE A 59 6.71 -2.98 4.02
N GLU A 60 6.08 -1.94 3.45
CA GLU A 60 5.42 -2.03 2.15
C GLU A 60 6.04 -1.06 1.15
N ILE A 61 6.62 -1.59 0.06
CA ILE A 61 7.03 -0.80 -1.11
C ILE A 61 5.79 -0.55 -1.97
N LYS A 62 5.38 0.71 -2.14
CA LYS A 62 4.26 1.06 -3.01
C LYS A 62 4.77 1.44 -4.40
N LEU A 63 4.52 0.58 -5.39
CA LEU A 63 4.79 0.86 -6.81
C LEU A 63 3.60 1.49 -7.52
N GLY A 64 2.38 1.27 -7.00
CA GLY A 64 1.16 1.81 -7.57
C GLY A 64 -0.06 1.59 -6.69
N GLN A 65 -1.20 2.11 -7.14
CA GLN A 65 -2.49 1.91 -6.49
C GLN A 65 -3.60 1.84 -7.54
N GLY A 66 -4.69 1.12 -7.23
CA GLY A 66 -5.72 0.73 -8.19
C GLY A 66 -6.49 1.89 -8.84
N ALA A 67 -6.69 2.99 -8.13
CA ALA A 67 -7.38 4.16 -8.68
C ALA A 67 -6.49 5.07 -9.53
N THR A 68 -5.16 4.95 -9.41
CA THR A 68 -4.17 5.83 -10.07
C THR A 68 -3.02 5.03 -10.70
N PRO A 69 -3.31 3.99 -11.52
CA PRO A 69 -2.22 3.26 -12.15
C PRO A 69 -1.38 4.18 -13.05
N GLY A 70 -0.07 4.11 -12.90
CA GLY A 70 0.88 4.84 -13.74
C GLY A 70 1.02 6.33 -13.44
N ILE A 71 0.39 6.85 -12.38
CA ILE A 71 0.59 8.23 -11.92
C ILE A 71 0.99 8.26 -10.44
N GLY A 72 1.68 9.33 -10.05
CA GLY A 72 2.08 9.57 -8.66
C GLY A 72 0.98 10.20 -7.81
N GLY A 73 1.30 10.40 -6.53
CA GLY A 73 0.45 11.12 -5.58
C GLY A 73 0.71 12.63 -5.62
N GLN A 74 -0.31 13.39 -5.22
CA GLN A 74 -0.21 14.83 -5.07
C GLN A 74 -0.95 15.27 -3.80
N LEU A 75 -0.26 16.05 -2.95
CA LEU A 75 -0.87 16.76 -1.84
C LEU A 75 -0.54 18.24 -2.00
N PRO A 76 -1.53 19.11 -2.29
CA PRO A 76 -1.32 20.55 -2.43
C PRO A 76 -0.74 21.16 -1.16
N GLY A 77 0.14 22.15 -1.29
CA GLY A 77 0.83 22.80 -0.19
C GLY A 77 -0.12 23.42 0.84
N GLU A 78 -1.27 23.92 0.40
CA GLU A 78 -2.31 24.44 1.30
C GLU A 78 -2.83 23.40 2.33
N LYS A 79 -2.68 22.11 2.03
CA LYS A 79 -3.02 20.99 2.94
C LYS A 79 -1.83 20.52 3.78
N VAL A 80 -0.61 21.04 3.50
CA VAL A 80 0.60 20.66 4.23
C VAL A 80 0.75 21.53 5.47
N SER A 81 0.02 21.15 6.53
CA SER A 81 0.12 21.77 7.85
C SER A 81 1.45 21.44 8.52
N ALA A 82 1.76 22.13 9.64
CA ALA A 82 2.98 21.87 10.42
C ALA A 82 3.13 20.40 10.86
N ASP A 83 2.04 19.73 11.24
CA ASP A 83 2.06 18.31 11.62
C ASP A 83 2.36 17.40 10.42
N ILE A 84 1.76 17.67 9.27
CA ILE A 84 2.02 16.93 8.03
C ILE A 84 3.45 17.17 7.55
N ALA A 85 3.91 18.42 7.55
CA ALA A 85 5.26 18.80 7.16
C ALA A 85 6.32 18.05 7.99
N ARG A 86 6.12 18.02 9.31
CA ARG A 86 7.02 17.31 10.22
C ARG A 86 7.02 15.80 9.95
N THR A 87 5.86 15.18 9.77
CA THR A 87 5.74 13.73 9.55
C THR A 87 6.30 13.31 8.20
N ARG A 88 6.07 14.13 7.16
CA ARG A 88 6.59 13.88 5.80
C ARG A 88 8.02 14.33 5.59
N MET A 89 8.59 15.07 6.53
CA MET A 89 9.95 15.66 6.45
C MET A 89 10.09 16.62 5.25
N ILE A 90 9.09 17.49 5.05
CA ILE A 90 9.05 18.51 3.99
C ILE A 90 8.70 19.88 4.60
N PRO A 91 8.99 21.01 3.92
CA PRO A 91 8.60 22.35 4.41
C PRO A 91 7.07 22.53 4.45
N VAL A 92 6.61 23.32 5.43
CA VAL A 92 5.18 23.70 5.53
C VAL A 92 4.76 24.48 4.29
N GLY A 93 3.56 24.22 3.78
CA GLY A 93 3.00 24.91 2.64
C GLY A 93 3.59 24.54 1.27
N THR A 94 4.49 23.56 1.21
CA THR A 94 5.07 23.06 -0.04
C THR A 94 4.25 21.90 -0.58
N ASP A 95 4.02 21.88 -1.90
CA ASP A 95 3.38 20.74 -2.56
C ASP A 95 4.18 19.46 -2.36
N ALA A 96 3.52 18.41 -1.92
CA ALA A 96 4.12 17.08 -1.79
C ALA A 96 3.75 16.23 -3.01
N LEU A 97 4.67 16.14 -3.96
CA LEU A 97 4.51 15.36 -5.18
C LEU A 97 5.26 14.02 -5.03
N SER A 98 4.53 12.93 -5.23
CA SER A 98 5.15 11.61 -5.38
C SER A 98 5.31 11.32 -6.87
N PRO A 99 6.53 11.04 -7.38
CA PRO A 99 6.70 10.68 -8.78
C PRO A 99 5.94 9.39 -9.13
N ALA A 100 5.56 9.25 -10.40
CA ALA A 100 4.85 8.06 -10.87
C ALA A 100 5.66 6.77 -10.65
N PRO A 101 6.91 6.65 -11.13
CA PRO A 101 7.77 5.50 -10.81
C PRO A 101 8.58 5.76 -9.53
N GLN A 102 9.05 4.72 -8.90
CA GLN A 102 10.18 4.80 -7.99
C GLN A 102 11.44 5.05 -8.84
N HIS A 103 12.18 6.14 -8.56
CA HIS A 103 13.29 6.58 -9.42
C HIS A 103 14.50 5.65 -9.41
N ASP A 104 14.56 4.73 -8.48
CA ASP A 104 15.61 3.72 -8.32
C ASP A 104 15.16 2.32 -8.74
N ILE A 105 13.95 2.16 -9.31
CA ILE A 105 13.41 0.86 -9.73
C ILE A 105 12.97 0.93 -11.19
N TYR A 106 13.75 0.31 -12.08
CA TYR A 106 13.45 0.18 -13.51
C TYR A 106 13.45 -1.27 -13.99
N SER A 107 13.74 -2.22 -13.08
CA SER A 107 13.76 -3.64 -13.35
C SER A 107 13.40 -4.45 -12.10
N ILE A 108 13.18 -5.75 -12.25
CA ILE A 108 12.98 -6.68 -11.12
C ILE A 108 14.27 -6.77 -10.28
N GLU A 109 15.43 -6.63 -10.88
CA GLU A 109 16.72 -6.61 -10.19
C GLU A 109 16.86 -5.37 -9.29
N ASP A 110 16.44 -4.22 -9.77
CA ASP A 110 16.42 -3.00 -8.96
C ASP A 110 15.45 -3.12 -7.77
N LEU A 111 14.27 -3.69 -8.02
CA LEU A 111 13.32 -3.99 -6.94
C LEU A 111 13.92 -4.93 -5.89
N ARG A 112 14.64 -5.95 -6.33
CA ARG A 112 15.35 -6.87 -5.44
C ARG A 112 16.37 -6.14 -4.59
N GLN A 113 17.13 -5.20 -5.14
CA GLN A 113 18.08 -4.38 -4.38
C GLN A 113 17.38 -3.56 -3.29
N LEU A 114 16.24 -2.92 -3.61
CA LEU A 114 15.49 -2.18 -2.60
C LEU A 114 14.92 -3.10 -1.51
N ILE A 115 14.40 -4.27 -1.87
CA ILE A 115 13.93 -5.27 -0.89
C ILE A 115 15.06 -5.67 0.05
N TYR A 116 16.24 -5.96 -0.48
CA TYR A 116 17.42 -6.28 0.34
C TYR A 116 17.81 -5.12 1.25
N ALA A 117 17.89 -3.90 0.74
CA ALA A 117 18.24 -2.73 1.52
C ALA A 117 17.27 -2.49 2.68
N LEU A 118 15.97 -2.71 2.48
CA LEU A 118 14.96 -2.59 3.53
C LEU A 118 15.04 -3.73 4.56
N LYS A 119 15.34 -4.94 4.12
CA LYS A 119 15.60 -6.08 5.03
C LYS A 119 16.87 -5.84 5.85
N GLU A 120 17.96 -5.40 5.23
CA GLU A 120 19.20 -5.01 5.92
C GLU A 120 18.96 -3.89 6.96
N ALA A 121 18.21 -2.86 6.60
CA ALA A 121 17.90 -1.74 7.49
C ALA A 121 17.11 -2.14 8.75
N THR A 122 16.56 -3.34 8.79
CA THR A 122 15.78 -3.90 9.91
C THR A 122 16.33 -5.24 10.39
N ASP A 123 17.63 -5.50 10.15
CA ASP A 123 18.30 -6.75 10.54
C ASP A 123 17.52 -8.02 10.13
N TYR A 124 16.86 -7.98 8.95
CA TYR A 124 15.98 -9.05 8.44
C TYR A 124 14.81 -9.43 9.36
N ALA A 125 14.47 -8.59 10.33
CA ALA A 125 13.38 -8.86 11.29
C ALA A 125 11.98 -8.56 10.71
N LYS A 126 11.89 -7.81 9.59
CA LYS A 126 10.60 -7.37 9.05
C LYS A 126 10.34 -7.99 7.67
N PRO A 127 9.13 -8.55 7.43
CA PRO A 127 8.73 -8.95 6.09
C PRO A 127 8.54 -7.70 5.20
N VAL A 128 8.83 -7.86 3.91
CA VAL A 128 8.68 -6.81 2.90
C VAL A 128 7.54 -7.15 1.95
N SER A 129 6.56 -6.27 1.90
CA SER A 129 5.44 -6.27 0.96
C SER A 129 5.75 -5.40 -0.25
N VAL A 130 5.22 -5.77 -1.42
CA VAL A 130 5.23 -4.93 -2.61
C VAL A 130 3.80 -4.73 -3.08
N LYS A 131 3.35 -3.47 -3.12
CA LYS A 131 2.00 -3.09 -3.56
C LYS A 131 2.03 -2.61 -5.00
N ILE A 132 1.17 -3.20 -5.84
CA ILE A 132 0.98 -2.85 -7.24
C ILE A 132 -0.49 -2.60 -7.57
N ALA A 133 -0.75 -1.80 -8.60
CA ALA A 133 -2.07 -1.69 -9.19
C ALA A 133 -2.43 -2.98 -9.94
N ALA A 134 -3.69 -3.39 -9.85
CA ALA A 134 -4.23 -4.46 -10.67
C ALA A 134 -4.47 -3.91 -12.10
N VAL A 135 -3.57 -4.25 -13.00
CA VAL A 135 -3.57 -3.81 -14.40
C VAL A 135 -3.18 -4.97 -15.31
N HIS A 136 -3.11 -4.71 -16.62
CA HIS A 136 -2.57 -5.67 -17.58
C HIS A 136 -1.19 -6.20 -17.12
N ASN A 137 -0.96 -7.49 -17.30
CA ASN A 137 0.28 -8.20 -16.89
C ASN A 137 0.57 -8.25 -15.38
N SER A 138 -0.36 -7.89 -14.50
CA SER A 138 -0.12 -7.95 -13.05
C SER A 138 0.31 -9.34 -12.55
N ALA A 139 -0.11 -10.43 -13.21
CA ALA A 139 0.33 -11.78 -12.88
C ALA A 139 1.84 -12.01 -13.15
N ALA A 140 2.36 -11.53 -14.28
CA ALA A 140 3.78 -11.62 -14.60
C ALA A 140 4.62 -10.70 -13.67
N ILE A 141 4.11 -9.50 -13.37
CA ILE A 141 4.76 -8.58 -12.43
C ILE A 141 4.83 -9.21 -11.04
N ALA A 142 3.73 -9.83 -10.57
CA ALA A 142 3.67 -10.52 -9.28
C ALA A 142 4.69 -11.67 -9.19
N SER A 143 4.84 -12.46 -10.25
CA SER A 143 5.88 -13.49 -10.33
C SER A 143 7.28 -12.89 -10.17
N GLY A 144 7.58 -11.80 -10.87
CA GLY A 144 8.84 -11.05 -10.71
C GLY A 144 9.06 -10.55 -9.29
N ILE A 145 8.03 -10.02 -8.64
CA ILE A 145 8.06 -9.54 -7.25
C ILE A 145 8.44 -10.66 -6.27
N VAL A 146 7.82 -11.85 -6.42
CA VAL A 146 8.17 -13.02 -5.59
C VAL A 146 9.62 -13.43 -5.81
N ARG A 147 10.07 -13.45 -7.07
CA ARG A 147 11.45 -13.80 -7.41
C ARG A 147 12.47 -12.75 -6.95
N ALA A 148 12.05 -11.49 -6.80
CA ALA A 148 12.85 -10.45 -6.19
C ALA A 148 13.01 -10.62 -4.67
N GLY A 149 12.24 -11.51 -4.04
CA GLY A 149 12.35 -11.83 -2.61
C GLY A 149 11.37 -11.10 -1.70
N ALA A 150 10.27 -10.58 -2.25
CA ALA A 150 9.17 -10.05 -1.45
C ALA A 150 8.44 -11.19 -0.71
N ASP A 151 8.02 -10.91 0.50
CA ASP A 151 7.27 -11.84 1.36
C ASP A 151 5.75 -11.71 1.16
N ILE A 152 5.31 -10.55 0.67
CA ILE A 152 3.89 -10.22 0.50
C ILE A 152 3.72 -9.46 -0.83
N ILE A 153 2.64 -9.74 -1.55
CA ILE A 153 2.18 -8.97 -2.70
C ILE A 153 0.83 -8.35 -2.35
N ALA A 154 0.72 -7.03 -2.38
CA ALA A 154 -0.54 -6.33 -2.25
C ALA A 154 -1.06 -5.91 -3.63
N LEU A 155 -2.19 -6.49 -4.05
CA LEU A 155 -2.87 -6.18 -5.32
C LEU A 155 -3.98 -5.17 -5.06
N ASP A 156 -3.98 -4.03 -5.75
CA ASP A 156 -4.98 -2.98 -5.57
C ASP A 156 -5.84 -2.81 -6.84
N GLY A 157 -7.09 -3.23 -6.74
CA GLY A 157 -8.06 -3.25 -7.85
C GLY A 157 -8.62 -1.87 -8.19
N VAL A 158 -9.22 -1.76 -9.39
CA VAL A 158 -9.78 -0.53 -9.95
C VAL A 158 -10.80 0.19 -9.06
N ARG A 159 -11.51 -0.55 -8.20
CA ARG A 159 -12.51 0.02 -7.27
C ARG A 159 -11.88 0.65 -6.03
N GLY A 160 -10.55 0.65 -5.90
CA GLY A 160 -9.85 1.47 -4.93
C GLY A 160 -10.15 2.94 -5.19
N ALA A 161 -10.55 3.70 -4.15
CA ALA A 161 -11.02 5.05 -4.33
C ALA A 161 -9.99 6.08 -3.83
N THR A 162 -9.83 7.15 -4.60
CA THR A 162 -9.18 8.38 -4.16
C THR A 162 -9.77 9.56 -4.93
N GLY A 163 -10.02 10.68 -4.23
CA GLY A 163 -10.51 11.92 -4.84
C GLY A 163 -9.48 12.57 -5.78
N ALA A 164 -8.20 12.26 -5.60
CA ALA A 164 -7.12 12.80 -6.43
C ALA A 164 -6.97 12.09 -7.79
N ALA A 165 -7.66 10.95 -8.02
CA ALA A 165 -7.53 10.20 -9.26
C ALA A 165 -8.22 10.92 -10.44
N PRO A 166 -7.51 11.22 -11.54
CA PRO A 166 -8.15 11.68 -12.77
C PRO A 166 -9.17 10.64 -13.27
N LYS A 167 -10.37 11.12 -13.62
CA LYS A 167 -11.48 10.23 -14.02
C LYS A 167 -11.09 9.29 -15.15
N VAL A 168 -10.38 9.78 -16.16
CA VAL A 168 -9.95 8.99 -17.32
C VAL A 168 -9.08 7.79 -16.92
N ILE A 169 -8.20 7.95 -15.94
CA ILE A 169 -7.33 6.87 -15.47
C ILE A 169 -8.10 5.93 -14.56
N ARG A 170 -8.81 6.47 -13.58
CA ARG A 170 -9.60 5.70 -12.63
C ARG A 170 -10.61 4.77 -13.30
N ASP A 171 -11.25 5.24 -14.38
CA ASP A 171 -12.36 4.51 -15.00
C ASP A 171 -11.92 3.58 -16.15
N ASN A 172 -10.65 3.68 -16.64
CA ASN A 172 -10.28 3.02 -17.90
C ASN A 172 -8.96 2.21 -17.86
N VAL A 173 -8.21 2.20 -16.77
CA VAL A 173 -6.87 1.56 -16.75
C VAL A 173 -6.81 0.31 -15.88
N GLY A 174 -7.35 0.38 -14.67
CA GLY A 174 -7.33 -0.75 -13.73
C GLY A 174 -8.31 -1.85 -14.08
N ILE A 175 -8.07 -3.04 -13.54
CA ILE A 175 -8.99 -4.19 -13.61
C ILE A 175 -9.58 -4.50 -12.23
N PRO A 176 -10.75 -5.17 -12.19
CA PRO A 176 -11.33 -5.64 -10.93
C PRO A 176 -10.40 -6.55 -10.15
N ILE A 177 -10.40 -6.39 -8.83
CA ILE A 177 -9.50 -7.16 -7.95
C ILE A 177 -9.74 -8.66 -8.06
N GLU A 178 -10.96 -9.09 -8.28
CA GLU A 178 -11.34 -10.50 -8.40
C GLU A 178 -10.60 -11.19 -9.56
N LEU A 179 -10.47 -10.50 -10.70
CA LEU A 179 -9.73 -11.01 -11.86
C LEU A 179 -8.22 -11.02 -11.59
N ALA A 180 -7.71 -9.99 -10.93
CA ALA A 180 -6.28 -9.89 -10.61
C ALA A 180 -5.85 -10.98 -9.63
N ILE A 181 -6.61 -11.22 -8.55
CA ILE A 181 -6.29 -12.28 -7.58
C ILE A 181 -6.22 -13.64 -8.27
N ALA A 182 -7.27 -14.01 -9.00
CA ALA A 182 -7.35 -15.31 -9.65
C ALA A 182 -6.19 -15.52 -10.63
N SER A 183 -5.85 -14.51 -11.45
CA SER A 183 -4.76 -14.63 -12.41
C SER A 183 -3.38 -14.69 -11.74
N VAL A 184 -3.17 -13.94 -10.65
CA VAL A 184 -1.91 -13.97 -9.90
C VAL A 184 -1.75 -15.28 -9.14
N ASP A 185 -2.78 -15.74 -8.43
CA ASP A 185 -2.74 -17.01 -7.71
C ASP A 185 -2.45 -18.18 -8.67
N GLN A 186 -3.16 -18.23 -9.80
CA GLN A 186 -2.93 -19.26 -10.81
C GLN A 186 -1.49 -19.21 -11.33
N ARG A 187 -1.00 -18.04 -11.73
CA ARG A 187 0.36 -17.86 -12.24
C ARG A 187 1.42 -18.35 -11.26
N LEU A 188 1.31 -17.95 -9.99
CA LEU A 188 2.26 -18.36 -8.96
C LEU A 188 2.20 -19.87 -8.67
N ARG A 189 1.02 -20.50 -8.80
CA ARG A 189 0.88 -21.97 -8.70
C ARG A 189 1.52 -22.68 -9.88
N GLU A 190 1.28 -22.23 -11.10
CA GLU A 190 1.88 -22.80 -12.32
C GLU A 190 3.42 -22.74 -12.29
N GLU A 191 3.97 -21.69 -11.68
CA GLU A 191 5.41 -21.52 -11.50
C GLU A 191 5.99 -22.22 -10.25
N GLY A 192 5.15 -22.84 -9.42
CA GLY A 192 5.57 -23.51 -8.19
C GLY A 192 6.10 -22.59 -7.09
N ILE A 193 5.73 -21.32 -7.11
CA ILE A 193 6.22 -20.29 -6.17
C ILE A 193 5.10 -19.65 -5.32
N ARG A 194 3.85 -20.15 -5.41
CA ARG A 194 2.71 -19.59 -4.67
C ARG A 194 2.91 -19.55 -3.15
N ASN A 195 3.62 -20.51 -2.61
CA ASN A 195 3.89 -20.63 -1.18
C ASN A 195 5.04 -19.74 -0.67
N LYS A 196 5.68 -18.97 -1.57
CA LYS A 196 6.80 -18.10 -1.21
C LYS A 196 6.37 -16.70 -0.80
N ALA A 197 5.13 -16.30 -1.09
CA ALA A 197 4.59 -15.00 -0.72
C ALA A 197 3.09 -15.05 -0.45
N SER A 198 2.63 -14.22 0.47
CA SER A 198 1.20 -13.99 0.71
C SER A 198 0.62 -13.01 -0.29
N ILE A 199 -0.63 -13.23 -0.70
CA ILE A 199 -1.38 -12.31 -1.57
C ILE A 199 -2.37 -11.54 -0.71
N VAL A 200 -2.28 -10.21 -0.72
CA VAL A 200 -3.23 -9.30 -0.08
C VAL A 200 -4.07 -8.60 -1.14
N ALA A 201 -5.38 -8.71 -1.04
CA ALA A 201 -6.31 -8.10 -1.98
C ALA A 201 -6.82 -6.75 -1.45
N ALA A 202 -6.80 -5.73 -2.29
CA ALA A 202 -7.32 -4.39 -2.02
C ALA A 202 -8.16 -3.88 -3.19
N GLY A 203 -8.91 -2.81 -2.95
CA GLY A 203 -9.68 -2.14 -4.01
C GLY A 203 -11.16 -2.50 -4.01
N GLY A 204 -11.94 -1.85 -3.13
CA GLY A 204 -13.39 -1.98 -3.09
C GLY A 204 -13.91 -3.07 -2.16
N ILE A 205 -13.09 -3.61 -1.28
CA ILE A 205 -13.53 -4.55 -0.23
C ILE A 205 -14.36 -3.78 0.80
N ARG A 206 -15.65 -4.13 0.95
CA ARG A 206 -16.62 -3.38 1.76
C ARG A 206 -17.40 -4.22 2.75
N SER A 207 -17.51 -5.51 2.50
CA SER A 207 -18.34 -6.42 3.30
C SER A 207 -17.60 -7.71 3.62
N SER A 208 -18.09 -8.46 4.58
CA SER A 208 -17.57 -9.80 4.90
C SER A 208 -17.66 -10.75 3.71
N SER A 209 -18.68 -10.62 2.87
CA SER A 209 -18.81 -11.43 1.66
C SER A 209 -17.72 -11.12 0.63
N ASP A 210 -17.25 -9.86 0.53
CA ASP A 210 -16.13 -9.50 -0.34
C ASP A 210 -14.83 -10.14 0.18
N VAL A 211 -14.64 -10.17 1.51
CA VAL A 211 -13.48 -10.83 2.13
C VAL A 211 -13.47 -12.32 1.79
N VAL A 212 -14.59 -13.02 2.02
CA VAL A 212 -14.70 -14.46 1.75
C VAL A 212 -14.46 -14.76 0.26
N LYS A 213 -15.01 -13.96 -0.65
CA LYS A 213 -14.79 -14.10 -2.10
C LYS A 213 -13.31 -13.90 -2.46
N ALA A 214 -12.64 -12.89 -1.90
CA ALA A 214 -11.22 -12.66 -2.14
C ALA A 214 -10.37 -13.85 -1.71
N ILE A 215 -10.63 -14.40 -0.52
CA ILE A 215 -9.95 -15.61 -0.02
C ILE A 215 -10.22 -16.82 -0.91
N ALA A 216 -11.47 -17.02 -1.32
CA ALA A 216 -11.84 -18.12 -2.21
C ALA A 216 -11.17 -18.03 -3.60
N LEU A 217 -10.83 -16.83 -4.05
CA LEU A 217 -10.11 -16.59 -5.31
C LEU A 217 -8.59 -16.69 -5.20
N GLY A 218 -8.06 -16.89 -4.00
CA GLY A 218 -6.63 -17.12 -3.77
C GLY A 218 -5.91 -16.05 -2.96
N ALA A 219 -6.59 -15.05 -2.41
CA ALA A 219 -5.96 -14.12 -1.47
C ALA A 219 -5.76 -14.75 -0.09
N ASP A 220 -4.72 -14.37 0.62
CA ASP A 220 -4.46 -14.79 2.01
C ASP A 220 -5.01 -13.76 3.02
N ALA A 221 -5.12 -12.50 2.60
CA ALA A 221 -5.65 -11.40 3.41
C ALA A 221 -6.25 -10.30 2.53
N VAL A 222 -6.88 -9.32 3.16
CA VAL A 222 -7.47 -8.17 2.46
C VAL A 222 -7.11 -6.85 3.13
N TYR A 223 -7.01 -5.78 2.34
CA TYR A 223 -7.00 -4.41 2.83
C TYR A 223 -8.39 -3.79 2.67
N ILE A 224 -8.86 -3.12 3.70
CA ILE A 224 -10.03 -2.27 3.67
C ILE A 224 -9.62 -0.81 3.86
N ALA A 225 -10.17 0.10 3.09
CA ALA A 225 -9.85 1.52 3.19
C ALA A 225 -11.14 2.36 3.27
N THR A 226 -11.85 2.53 2.15
CA THR A 226 -13.03 3.39 2.08
C THR A 226 -14.13 2.96 3.06
N ALA A 227 -14.33 1.67 3.29
CA ALA A 227 -15.31 1.17 4.26
C ALA A 227 -14.99 1.66 5.68
N ALA A 228 -13.73 1.63 6.09
CA ALA A 228 -13.30 2.17 7.38
C ALA A 228 -13.47 3.69 7.46
N LEU A 229 -13.16 4.41 6.37
CA LEU A 229 -13.38 5.86 6.30
C LEU A 229 -14.86 6.22 6.39
N VAL A 230 -15.74 5.48 5.74
CA VAL A 230 -17.21 5.67 5.83
C VAL A 230 -17.69 5.45 7.25
N ALA A 231 -17.19 4.44 7.95
CA ALA A 231 -17.50 4.22 9.37
C ALA A 231 -17.03 5.39 10.27
N MET A 232 -16.03 6.16 9.85
CA MET A 232 -15.56 7.38 10.52
C MET A 232 -16.25 8.66 10.03
N GLY A 233 -17.28 8.57 9.18
CA GLY A 233 -18.07 9.71 8.70
C GLY A 233 -17.70 10.22 7.30
N CYS A 234 -16.89 9.52 6.51
CA CYS A 234 -16.63 9.90 5.14
C CYS A 234 -17.87 9.73 4.25
N THR A 235 -18.24 10.77 3.50
CA THR A 235 -19.40 10.76 2.59
C THR A 235 -19.07 10.30 1.18
N VAL A 236 -17.84 9.88 0.92
CA VAL A 236 -17.36 9.45 -0.41
C VAL A 236 -17.59 10.52 -1.50
N CYS A 237 -17.46 11.79 -1.14
CA CYS A 237 -17.71 12.93 -2.06
C CYS A 237 -16.62 13.07 -3.15
N GLN A 238 -15.51 12.35 -3.05
CA GLN A 238 -14.37 12.39 -3.99
C GLN A 238 -13.73 13.78 -4.14
N LYS A 239 -13.75 14.60 -3.08
CA LYS A 239 -13.15 15.94 -3.05
C LYS A 239 -11.93 16.02 -2.12
N CYS A 240 -11.41 14.87 -1.70
CA CYS A 240 -10.17 14.85 -0.92
C CYS A 240 -8.96 15.13 -1.80
#